data_96105e9f27894509659a280fb4f4fe72
#
_entry.id   96105e9f27894509659a280fb4f4fe72
#
_cell.length_a   1.000
_cell.length_b   1.000
_cell.length_c   1.000
_cell.angle_alpha   90.00
_cell.angle_beta   90.00
_cell.angle_gamma   90.00
#
_symmetry.space_group_name_H-M   'P 1'
#
loop_
_entity.id
_entity.type
_entity.pdbx_description
1 polymer ?
#
loop_
_entity_poly.entity_id
_entity_poly.type
_entity_poly.pdbx_seq_one_letter_code
_entity_poly.pdbx_strand_id
1 'polypeptide(L)'
;DMKNVSNLKFLIALTLCASIVSCKRNSNSGNVDSATGWKINDKNGGFQYNTSFKEQETPPGTAFVEGGTFTMGKVQDDPMHDWNNTPNQQHIQSFYMDEAEVTNVNYLYYLYYLKSVYPPDDPNYALIYKGALPDTLVWRNRLGYNEMMTENYLRHPGYANYPVVCVSW
;
A
#
# COMPACT_ATOMS: atom_id res chain seq x y z
N ASP A 1 -28.42 -55.94 -46.04
CA ASP A 1 -28.60 -54.91 -45.01
C ASP A 1 -27.53 -54.83 -43.93
N MET A 2 -26.79 -55.91 -43.65
CA MET A 2 -25.72 -55.93 -42.65
C MET A 2 -24.47 -55.08 -43.02
N LYS A 3 -24.19 -54.87 -44.30
CA LYS A 3 -23.03 -54.07 -44.78
C LYS A 3 -23.21 -52.59 -44.53
N ASN A 4 -24.45 -52.08 -44.60
CA ASN A 4 -24.73 -50.65 -44.34
C ASN A 4 -24.59 -50.25 -42.83
N VAL A 5 -24.90 -51.18 -41.93
CA VAL A 5 -24.78 -50.97 -40.50
C VAL A 5 -23.30 -50.93 -40.05
N SER A 6 -22.46 -51.76 -40.70
CA SER A 6 -21.02 -51.81 -40.47
C SER A 6 -20.33 -50.47 -40.89
N ASN A 7 -20.70 -49.94 -42.05
CA ASN A 7 -20.18 -48.73 -42.60
C ASN A 7 -20.63 -47.50 -41.74
N LEU A 8 -21.85 -47.49 -41.21
CA LEU A 8 -22.38 -46.47 -40.34
C LEU A 8 -21.64 -46.43 -39.00
N LYS A 9 -21.36 -47.63 -38.42
CA LYS A 9 -20.56 -47.72 -37.18
C LYS A 9 -19.14 -47.24 -37.38
N PHE A 10 -18.53 -47.52 -38.52
CA PHE A 10 -17.18 -47.06 -38.86
C PHE A 10 -17.13 -45.53 -39.05
N LEU A 11 -18.16 -44.97 -39.69
CA LEU A 11 -18.27 -43.51 -39.87
C LEU A 11 -18.46 -42.79 -38.53
N ILE A 12 -19.29 -43.29 -37.62
CA ILE A 12 -19.50 -42.75 -36.28
C ILE A 12 -18.23 -42.84 -35.45
N ALA A 13 -17.47 -43.92 -35.53
CA ALA A 13 -16.20 -44.08 -34.84
C ALA A 13 -15.15 -43.09 -35.38
N LEU A 14 -15.12 -42.86 -36.69
CA LEU A 14 -14.18 -41.91 -37.31
C LEU A 14 -14.49 -40.46 -36.93
N THR A 15 -15.78 -40.07 -36.84
CA THR A 15 -16.18 -38.74 -36.40
C THR A 15 -15.91 -38.50 -34.90
N LEU A 16 -16.06 -39.53 -34.05
CA LEU A 16 -15.74 -39.47 -32.65
C LEU A 16 -14.22 -39.32 -32.41
N CYS A 17 -13.39 -40.00 -33.18
CA CYS A 17 -11.93 -39.84 -33.11
C CYS A 17 -11.46 -38.47 -33.61
N ALA A 18 -12.12 -37.85 -34.60
CA ALA A 18 -11.77 -36.53 -35.10
C ALA A 18 -12.06 -35.42 -34.08
N SER A 19 -13.08 -35.57 -33.22
CA SER A 19 -13.42 -34.61 -32.18
C SER A 19 -12.44 -34.61 -31.00
N ILE A 20 -11.69 -35.69 -30.79
CA ILE A 20 -10.71 -35.79 -29.69
C ILE A 20 -9.37 -35.13 -30.06
N VAL A 21 -9.06 -34.95 -31.34
CA VAL A 21 -7.79 -34.34 -31.79
C VAL A 21 -7.85 -32.82 -31.81
N SER A 22 -9.05 -32.20 -31.70
CA SER A 22 -9.24 -30.77 -31.78
C SER A 22 -8.81 -30.00 -30.52
N CYS A 23 -8.46 -30.68 -29.42
CA CYS A 23 -8.01 -30.02 -28.18
C CYS A 23 -6.54 -30.30 -27.87
N LYS A 24 -5.66 -30.24 -28.85
CA LYS A 24 -4.25 -30.05 -28.57
C LYS A 24 -4.05 -28.58 -28.22
N ARG A 25 -4.42 -28.23 -26.98
CA ARG A 25 -4.04 -26.97 -26.35
C ARG A 25 -2.52 -26.91 -26.39
N ASN A 26 -2.02 -26.02 -27.25
CA ASN A 26 -0.59 -25.81 -27.40
C ASN A 26 -0.07 -25.41 -26.02
N SER A 27 0.58 -26.31 -25.30
CA SER A 27 1.10 -26.13 -23.95
C SER A 27 2.30 -25.16 -23.89
N ASN A 28 2.56 -24.41 -24.96
CA ASN A 28 3.50 -23.28 -24.97
C ASN A 28 2.89 -21.95 -24.47
N SER A 29 1.64 -21.97 -23.97
CA SER A 29 0.99 -20.74 -23.47
C SER A 29 1.43 -20.33 -22.06
N GLY A 30 2.33 -21.07 -21.41
CA GLY A 30 2.81 -20.73 -20.07
C GLY A 30 3.68 -19.48 -19.98
N ASN A 31 4.18 -18.98 -21.10
CA ASN A 31 5.08 -17.82 -21.16
C ASN A 31 4.49 -16.63 -21.93
N VAL A 32 3.18 -16.59 -22.10
CA VAL A 32 2.51 -15.49 -22.80
C VAL A 32 1.41 -14.94 -21.89
N ASP A 33 1.43 -13.64 -21.68
CA ASP A 33 0.36 -12.94 -20.97
C ASP A 33 -0.94 -13.02 -21.78
N SER A 34 -2.01 -13.48 -21.17
CA SER A 34 -3.30 -13.69 -21.84
C SER A 34 -4.02 -12.39 -22.22
N ALA A 35 -3.70 -11.27 -21.55
CA ALA A 35 -4.34 -9.98 -21.78
C ALA A 35 -3.63 -9.19 -22.89
N THR A 36 -2.30 -9.23 -22.92
CA THR A 36 -1.48 -8.43 -23.84
C THR A 36 -0.92 -9.24 -25.01
N GLY A 37 -0.90 -10.55 -24.90
CA GLY A 37 -0.25 -11.43 -25.87
C GLY A 37 1.29 -11.33 -25.88
N TRP A 38 1.87 -10.64 -24.91
CA TRP A 38 3.31 -10.50 -24.81
C TRP A 38 3.96 -11.73 -24.22
N LYS A 39 5.10 -12.08 -24.79
CA LYS A 39 5.91 -13.17 -24.23
C LYS A 39 6.61 -12.72 -22.95
N ILE A 40 6.60 -13.57 -21.92
CA ILE A 40 7.26 -13.34 -20.65
C ILE A 40 8.70 -13.88 -20.74
N ASN A 41 9.69 -13.05 -20.38
CA ASN A 41 11.12 -13.39 -20.38
C ASN A 41 11.67 -13.89 -21.72
N ASP A 42 11.14 -13.43 -22.85
CA ASP A 42 11.69 -13.72 -24.18
C ASP A 42 12.99 -12.92 -24.41
N LYS A 43 14.00 -13.58 -24.96
CA LYS A 43 15.30 -12.93 -25.26
C LYS A 43 15.19 -11.86 -26.35
N ASN A 44 14.18 -11.93 -27.19
CA ASN A 44 13.98 -11.01 -28.32
C ASN A 44 13.01 -9.86 -28.00
N GLY A 45 12.62 -9.68 -26.74
CA GLY A 45 11.68 -8.65 -26.31
C GLY A 45 10.51 -9.26 -25.52
N GLY A 46 9.52 -8.43 -25.21
CA GLY A 46 8.42 -8.82 -24.36
C GLY A 46 8.57 -8.35 -22.92
N PHE A 47 7.75 -8.86 -22.02
CA PHE A 47 7.80 -8.51 -20.61
C PHE A 47 8.96 -9.21 -19.92
N GLN A 48 9.89 -8.43 -19.32
CA GLN A 48 11.01 -8.97 -18.57
C GLN A 48 10.63 -9.12 -17.11
N TYR A 49 10.52 -10.35 -16.65
CA TYR A 49 10.23 -10.65 -15.26
C TYR A 49 11.52 -10.64 -14.42
N ASN A 50 11.54 -9.86 -13.35
CA ASN A 50 12.70 -9.84 -12.46
C ASN A 50 12.71 -11.07 -11.54
N THR A 51 13.46 -12.09 -11.94
CA THR A 51 13.60 -13.34 -11.17
C THR A 51 14.60 -13.25 -10.01
N SER A 52 15.37 -12.15 -9.95
CA SER A 52 16.34 -11.88 -8.87
C SER A 52 15.80 -10.92 -7.82
N PHE A 53 14.49 -10.62 -7.86
CA PHE A 53 13.85 -9.82 -6.83
C PHE A 53 14.01 -10.50 -5.46
N LYS A 54 14.54 -9.75 -4.52
CA LYS A 54 14.55 -10.11 -3.10
C LYS A 54 13.53 -9.24 -2.39
N GLU A 55 12.71 -9.87 -1.59
CA GLU A 55 11.78 -9.15 -0.72
C GLU A 55 12.57 -8.25 0.22
N GLN A 56 12.10 -7.02 0.41
CA GLN A 56 12.69 -6.08 1.34
C GLN A 56 12.41 -6.56 2.77
N GLU A 57 13.43 -6.57 3.62
CA GLU A 57 13.24 -6.85 5.03
C GLU A 57 12.35 -5.77 5.66
N THR A 58 11.35 -6.21 6.42
CA THR A 58 10.46 -5.29 7.14
C THR A 58 11.27 -4.54 8.20
N PRO A 59 11.29 -3.18 8.16
CA PRO A 59 11.98 -2.41 9.18
C PRO A 59 11.43 -2.70 10.58
N PRO A 60 12.28 -2.70 11.62
CA PRO A 60 11.84 -2.95 12.99
C PRO A 60 10.75 -1.97 13.44
N GLY A 61 9.68 -2.47 14.06
CA GLY A 61 8.57 -1.67 14.56
C GLY A 61 7.57 -1.20 13.50
N THR A 62 7.71 -1.69 12.26
CA THR A 62 6.76 -1.40 11.18
C THR A 62 6.01 -2.64 10.73
N ALA A 63 4.78 -2.47 10.26
CA ALA A 63 3.98 -3.47 9.58
C ALA A 63 3.95 -3.18 8.07
N PHE A 64 4.06 -4.23 7.27
CA PHE A 64 3.86 -4.13 5.83
C PHE A 64 2.37 -4.10 5.54
N VAL A 65 1.92 -3.08 4.82
CA VAL A 65 0.55 -2.95 4.33
C VAL A 65 0.54 -3.19 2.83
N GLU A 66 -0.12 -4.27 2.42
CA GLU A 66 -0.25 -4.61 1.02
C GLU A 66 -1.11 -3.58 0.29
N GLY A 67 -0.64 -3.16 -0.88
CA GLY A 67 -1.36 -2.24 -1.75
C GLY A 67 -2.60 -2.88 -2.37
N GLY A 68 -3.54 -2.04 -2.76
CA GLY A 68 -4.77 -2.51 -3.37
C GLY A 68 -5.70 -1.38 -3.75
N THR A 69 -6.87 -1.76 -4.23
CA THR A 69 -7.95 -0.83 -4.56
C THR A 69 -9.06 -0.95 -3.52
N PHE A 70 -9.45 0.16 -2.95
CA PHE A 70 -10.58 0.21 -2.02
C PHE A 70 -11.52 1.36 -2.37
N THR A 71 -12.74 1.29 -1.88
CA THR A 71 -13.73 2.36 -2.06
C THR A 71 -13.73 3.24 -0.82
N MET A 72 -13.35 4.50 -0.99
CA MET A 72 -13.43 5.53 0.03
C MET A 72 -14.76 6.25 -0.08
N GLY A 73 -15.35 6.61 1.05
CA GLY A 73 -16.63 7.31 1.12
C GLY A 73 -17.72 6.47 1.75
N LYS A 74 -18.92 7.04 1.84
CA LYS A 74 -20.11 6.33 2.36
C LYS A 74 -20.59 5.32 1.33
N VAL A 75 -20.48 4.05 1.64
CA VAL A 75 -20.96 2.93 0.80
C VAL A 75 -22.30 2.36 1.28
N GLN A 76 -22.84 2.87 2.39
CA GLN A 76 -24.17 2.53 2.93
C GLN A 76 -25.12 3.71 2.79
N ASP A 77 -26.41 3.43 2.94
CA ASP A 77 -27.44 4.46 2.93
C ASP A 77 -27.09 5.59 3.91
N ASP A 78 -27.05 6.81 3.40
CA ASP A 78 -26.80 8.00 4.18
C ASP A 78 -28.12 8.53 4.77
N PRO A 79 -28.39 8.31 6.06
CA PRO A 79 -29.64 8.74 6.67
C PRO A 79 -29.77 10.27 6.74
N MET A 80 -28.67 10.99 6.61
CA MET A 80 -28.64 12.46 6.62
C MET A 80 -28.82 13.08 5.24
N HIS A 81 -28.70 12.29 4.18
CA HIS A 81 -28.78 12.73 2.78
C HIS A 81 -27.92 13.96 2.45
N ASP A 82 -26.75 14.05 3.07
CA ASP A 82 -25.88 15.21 2.89
C ASP A 82 -25.03 15.16 1.60
N TRP A 83 -24.95 14.00 0.93
CA TRP A 83 -24.26 13.73 -0.35
C TRP A 83 -22.81 14.22 -0.43
N ASN A 84 -22.21 14.58 0.71
CA ASN A 84 -20.89 15.18 0.78
C ASN A 84 -19.75 14.17 0.62
N ASN A 85 -20.07 12.87 0.62
CA ASN A 85 -19.06 11.82 0.64
C ASN A 85 -19.42 10.70 -0.34
N THR A 86 -19.38 11.04 -1.63
CA THR A 86 -19.66 10.07 -2.70
C THR A 86 -18.61 8.98 -2.74
N PRO A 87 -19.00 7.70 -2.95
CA PRO A 87 -18.06 6.61 -3.09
C PRO A 87 -17.08 6.86 -4.25
N ASN A 88 -15.79 6.73 -3.98
CA ASN A 88 -14.73 6.86 -4.95
C ASN A 88 -13.70 5.74 -4.77
N GLN A 89 -13.29 5.10 -5.87
CA GLN A 89 -12.24 4.09 -5.84
C GLN A 89 -10.86 4.75 -5.79
N GLN A 90 -10.07 4.32 -4.82
CA GLN A 90 -8.69 4.73 -4.64
C GLN A 90 -7.77 3.52 -4.77
N HIS A 91 -6.68 3.69 -5.50
CA HIS A 91 -5.63 2.69 -5.59
C HIS A 91 -4.42 3.17 -4.80
N ILE A 92 -3.97 2.35 -3.84
CA ILE A 92 -2.82 2.65 -2.99
C ILE A 92 -1.74 1.61 -3.23
N GLN A 93 -0.51 2.05 -3.37
CA GLN A 93 0.65 1.17 -3.44
C GLN A 93 0.95 0.58 -2.05
N SER A 94 1.65 -0.56 -2.03
CA SER A 94 2.13 -1.15 -0.78
C SER A 94 3.07 -0.20 -0.04
N PHE A 95 2.97 -0.16 1.27
CA PHE A 95 3.79 0.70 2.12
C PHE A 95 4.06 0.07 3.49
N TYR A 96 5.01 0.62 4.21
CA TYR A 96 5.26 0.28 5.60
C TYR A 96 4.64 1.36 6.50
N MET A 97 4.05 0.94 7.59
CA MET A 97 3.47 1.83 8.59
C MET A 97 3.97 1.39 9.97
N ASP A 98 4.26 2.34 10.84
CA ASP A 98 4.59 2.04 12.22
C ASP A 98 3.43 1.30 12.91
N GLU A 99 3.72 0.29 13.71
CA GLU A 99 2.71 -0.48 14.46
C GLU A 99 2.07 0.32 15.58
N ALA A 100 2.73 1.36 16.05
CA ALA A 100 2.29 2.24 17.11
C ALA A 100 2.59 3.70 16.78
N GLU A 101 1.88 4.59 17.43
CA GLU A 101 2.10 6.04 17.34
C GLU A 101 3.50 6.41 17.83
N VAL A 102 4.12 7.41 17.17
CA VAL A 102 5.42 7.94 17.59
C VAL A 102 5.31 8.58 18.95
N THR A 103 6.13 8.15 19.89
CA THR A 103 6.12 8.66 21.26
C THR A 103 6.85 9.99 21.40
N ASN A 104 6.54 10.73 22.48
CA ASN A 104 7.23 11.99 22.80
C ASN A 104 8.75 11.80 22.92
N VAL A 105 9.20 10.72 23.53
CA VAL A 105 10.64 10.45 23.69
C VAL A 105 11.30 10.20 22.33
N ASN A 106 10.67 9.45 21.45
CA ASN A 106 11.20 9.20 20.11
C ASN A 106 11.26 10.50 19.29
N TYR A 107 10.25 11.34 19.42
CA TYR A 107 10.22 12.63 18.74
C TYR A 107 11.30 13.59 19.27
N LEU A 108 11.59 13.56 20.57
CA LEU A 108 12.71 14.32 21.15
C LEU A 108 14.06 13.85 20.60
N TYR A 109 14.28 12.54 20.38
CA TYR A 109 15.48 12.04 19.71
C TYR A 109 15.58 12.53 18.26
N TYR A 110 14.47 12.54 17.55
CA TYR A 110 14.42 13.12 16.21
C TYR A 110 14.79 14.61 16.20
N LEU A 111 14.24 15.42 17.10
CA LEU A 111 14.57 16.83 17.23
C LEU A 111 16.05 17.05 17.60
N TYR A 112 16.60 16.19 18.47
CA TYR A 112 18.02 16.23 18.81
C TYR A 112 18.90 15.94 17.59
N TYR A 113 18.54 14.93 16.82
CA TYR A 113 19.23 14.60 15.55
C TYR A 113 19.15 15.76 14.56
N LEU A 114 17.96 16.32 14.34
CA LEU A 114 17.78 17.47 13.46
C LEU A 114 18.63 18.66 13.88
N LYS A 115 18.72 18.94 15.17
CA LYS A 115 19.55 20.04 15.70
C LYS A 115 21.04 19.83 15.38
N SER A 116 21.50 18.58 15.32
CA SER A 116 22.89 18.27 14.99
C SER A 116 23.19 18.39 13.49
N VAL A 117 22.22 18.07 12.63
CA VAL A 117 22.38 18.08 11.16
C VAL A 117 22.03 19.47 10.59
N TYR A 118 21.00 20.10 11.15
CA TYR A 118 20.46 21.41 10.76
C TYR A 118 20.47 22.37 11.95
N PRO A 119 21.62 22.99 12.27
CA PRO A 119 21.73 23.85 13.42
C PRO A 119 20.73 25.02 13.34
N PRO A 120 19.96 25.28 14.40
CA PRO A 120 18.98 26.36 14.40
C PRO A 120 19.59 27.78 14.34
N ASP A 121 20.90 27.88 14.64
CA ASP A 121 21.66 29.11 14.57
C ASP A 121 22.12 29.48 13.16
N ASP A 122 22.06 28.52 12.22
CA ASP A 122 22.36 28.76 10.80
C ASP A 122 21.09 29.26 10.07
N PRO A 123 21.14 30.48 9.48
CA PRO A 123 19.99 31.04 8.77
C PRO A 123 19.42 30.16 7.66
N ASN A 124 20.26 29.34 7.03
CA ASN A 124 19.85 28.45 5.94
C ASN A 124 19.01 27.27 6.43
N TYR A 125 19.19 26.82 7.67
CA TYR A 125 18.59 25.63 8.22
C TYR A 125 17.61 25.88 9.37
N ALA A 126 17.57 27.11 9.89
CA ALA A 126 16.72 27.49 11.02
C ALA A 126 15.23 27.16 10.80
N LEU A 127 14.74 27.29 9.57
CA LEU A 127 13.35 27.02 9.23
C LEU A 127 13.01 25.52 9.30
N ILE A 128 13.98 24.64 9.00
CA ILE A 128 13.78 23.19 9.06
C ILE A 128 13.55 22.77 10.50
N TYR A 129 14.42 23.19 11.41
CA TYR A 129 14.28 22.87 12.82
C TYR A 129 13.01 23.47 13.44
N LYS A 130 12.70 24.74 13.13
CA LYS A 130 11.47 25.40 13.61
C LYS A 130 10.21 24.70 13.11
N GLY A 131 10.19 24.26 11.84
CA GLY A 131 9.07 23.53 11.26
C GLY A 131 8.83 22.15 11.89
N ALA A 132 9.88 21.53 12.44
CA ALA A 132 9.77 20.25 13.14
C ALA A 132 9.31 20.39 14.59
N LEU A 133 9.35 21.60 15.18
CA LEU A 133 8.88 21.79 16.55
C LEU A 133 7.35 21.65 16.64
N PRO A 134 6.82 20.91 17.61
CA PRO A 134 5.38 20.86 17.86
C PRO A 134 4.82 22.24 18.20
N ASP A 135 3.64 22.55 17.69
CA ASP A 135 2.91 23.78 18.05
C ASP A 135 2.28 23.62 19.44
N THR A 136 3.01 24.00 20.47
CA THR A 136 2.54 23.91 21.86
C THR A 136 1.45 24.91 22.21
N LEU A 137 1.21 25.95 21.38
CA LEU A 137 0.18 26.96 21.62
C LEU A 137 -1.24 26.39 21.42
N VAL A 138 -1.38 25.28 20.72
CA VAL A 138 -2.66 24.57 20.56
C VAL A 138 -3.31 24.26 21.91
N TRP A 139 -2.52 23.97 22.95
CA TRP A 139 -3.03 23.71 24.28
C TRP A 139 -3.74 24.92 24.92
N ARG A 140 -3.29 26.12 24.61
CA ARG A 140 -3.90 27.38 25.11
C ARG A 140 -5.21 27.69 24.40
N ASN A 141 -5.33 27.33 23.13
CA ASN A 141 -6.44 27.81 22.30
C ASN A 141 -7.78 27.11 22.61
N ARG A 142 -7.78 25.97 23.30
CA ARG A 142 -8.99 25.18 23.53
C ARG A 142 -9.50 25.20 24.96
N LEU A 143 -8.63 25.12 25.94
CA LEU A 143 -9.04 25.06 27.34
C LEU A 143 -7.95 25.76 28.18
N GLY A 144 -8.27 26.87 28.86
CA GLY A 144 -7.34 27.63 29.71
C GLY A 144 -6.71 26.81 30.87
N TYR A 145 -7.25 25.63 31.17
CA TYR A 145 -6.70 24.71 32.15
C TYR A 145 -5.52 23.88 31.67
N ASN A 146 -5.27 23.83 30.34
CA ASN A 146 -4.20 23.01 29.75
C ASN A 146 -2.88 23.79 29.57
N GLU A 147 -2.73 24.94 30.17
CA GLU A 147 -1.52 25.74 30.02
C GLU A 147 -0.26 25.02 30.51
N MET A 148 -0.37 24.16 31.53
CA MET A 148 0.72 23.32 32.00
C MET A 148 1.20 22.32 30.92
N MET A 149 0.33 21.89 30.03
CA MET A 149 0.67 20.97 28.93
C MET A 149 1.54 21.63 27.87
N THR A 150 1.43 22.94 27.70
CA THR A 150 2.25 23.72 26.76
C THR A 150 3.75 23.46 26.96
N GLU A 151 4.20 23.41 28.23
CA GLU A 151 5.61 23.20 28.56
C GLU A 151 5.95 21.71 28.82
N ASN A 152 5.01 20.97 29.40
CA ASN A 152 5.31 19.68 30.01
C ASN A 152 4.98 18.50 29.11
N TYR A 153 3.98 18.57 28.23
CA TYR A 153 3.52 17.38 27.51
C TYR A 153 4.63 16.69 26.70
N LEU A 154 5.43 17.45 25.97
CA LEU A 154 6.52 16.89 25.18
C LEU A 154 7.73 16.44 26.03
N ARG A 155 8.02 17.15 27.11
CA ARG A 155 9.32 17.08 27.81
C ARG A 155 9.28 16.40 29.16
N HIS A 156 8.12 16.34 29.81
CA HIS A 156 8.02 15.75 31.13
C HIS A 156 8.09 14.22 31.05
N PRO A 157 8.92 13.56 31.90
CA PRO A 157 9.10 12.09 31.86
C PRO A 157 7.82 11.29 31.99
N GLY A 158 6.81 11.80 32.70
CA GLY A 158 5.51 11.15 32.86
C GLY A 158 4.75 10.97 31.54
N TYR A 159 5.07 11.78 30.51
CA TYR A 159 4.46 11.70 29.19
C TYR A 159 5.41 11.14 28.11
N ALA A 160 6.57 10.63 28.50
CA ALA A 160 7.59 10.17 27.57
C ALA A 160 7.07 9.12 26.55
N ASN A 161 6.24 8.18 27.02
CA ASN A 161 5.66 7.10 26.20
C ASN A 161 4.27 7.44 25.63
N TYR A 162 3.80 8.67 25.81
CA TYR A 162 2.57 9.13 25.17
C TYR A 162 2.84 9.56 23.72
N PRO A 163 1.83 9.48 22.84
CA PRO A 163 2.00 9.87 21.45
C PRO A 163 2.34 11.34 21.33
N VAL A 164 3.24 11.69 20.42
CA VAL A 164 3.52 13.09 20.10
C VAL A 164 2.30 13.71 19.40
N VAL A 165 1.97 14.94 19.77
CA VAL A 165 0.85 15.68 19.19
C VAL A 165 1.29 17.09 18.79
N CYS A 166 0.43 17.79 18.03
CA CYS A 166 0.67 19.16 17.56
C CYS A 166 1.86 19.27 16.60
N VAL A 167 2.14 18.21 15.87
CA VAL A 167 3.14 18.19 14.78
C VAL A 167 2.43 18.29 13.43
N SER A 168 3.09 18.92 12.45
CA SER A 168 2.62 19.00 11.07
C SER A 168 3.20 17.87 10.21
N TRP A 169 2.61 17.68 9.06
CA TRP A 169 3.11 16.75 8.03
C TRP A 169 4.45 17.23 7.46
#